data_4da79f20e56fc496d01746350a69054e
#
_entry.id   4da79f20e56fc496d01746350a69054e
#
_cell.length_a   1.000
_cell.length_b   1.000
_cell.length_c   1.000
_cell.angle_alpha   90.00
_cell.angle_beta   90.00
_cell.angle_gamma   90.00
#
_symmetry.space_group_name_H-M   'P 1'
#
loop_
_entity.id
_entity.type
_entity.pdbx_description
1 polymer ?
#
loop_
_entity_poly.entity_id
_entity_poly.type
_entity_poly.pdbx_seq_one_letter_code
_entity_poly.pdbx_strand_id
1 'polypeptide(L)'
;MVKGMMKMDAIHPSSLHDGSTTSRIVWGMPVVLFWGYVAVALYMTGDGIEVAFLAKYVTSLGFSASQAGLLFTVYGATAAVASWLSGVLAEVYGPRRIMAIGTGWWALCHVAFLMLGIGHHNFNLMLFFYGLRGFAYPLFFYAFFFWIVQRTPSHRLASAIGWVWSMFTIGYGIIAAFLPSFTIPAIGFVPTLWLSLIWVLAGGLLACLAIRDIPGENHEKREIKVHTLRSQLVEISRGLTLIIENRDIAIALVTRVICNLSLFGFPAIMPLFYTSAEGGFTMPQWLRIYGVVFLVQPFTNVMWGVIGDRIGWLKQMRWAGFVGCGIATLLFYYLPYMAPGNMWIAIVGALLFAFTITSFVPMGAIFPVLAPHNKGAAVSVQNLGGGLANFIGPALATIFVSGYGTQGVVIVYAILYFFGAVLTCFIRLKQPQGMHAADIISEAKAEEMGEHVTT
;
A
#
# COMPACT_ATOMS: atom_id res chain seq x y z
N MET A 1 -4.74 -56.16 -54.63
CA MET A 1 -5.16 -57.30 -53.77
C MET A 1 -4.53 -57.14 -52.37
N VAL A 2 -5.35 -57.29 -51.38
CA VAL A 2 -5.13 -57.43 -49.91
C VAL A 2 -4.95 -56.12 -49.16
N LYS A 3 -6.08 -55.74 -48.56
CA LYS A 3 -6.28 -54.82 -47.45
C LYS A 3 -5.50 -55.27 -46.22
N GLY A 4 -4.76 -54.38 -45.59
CA GLY A 4 -4.29 -54.50 -44.21
C GLY A 4 -4.88 -53.35 -43.40
N MET A 5 -6.04 -53.59 -42.77
CA MET A 5 -6.70 -52.70 -41.83
C MET A 5 -5.92 -52.70 -40.52
N MET A 6 -5.19 -51.63 -40.23
CA MET A 6 -4.63 -51.38 -38.92
C MET A 6 -5.73 -50.84 -38.00
N LYS A 7 -6.16 -51.60 -37.00
CA LYS A 7 -6.99 -51.20 -35.90
C LYS A 7 -6.29 -50.09 -35.13
N MET A 8 -6.87 -48.87 -35.14
CA MET A 8 -6.59 -47.85 -34.14
C MET A 8 -7.30 -48.28 -32.86
N ASP A 9 -6.54 -48.77 -31.95
CA ASP A 9 -7.02 -48.96 -30.56
C ASP A 9 -7.30 -47.57 -29.99
N ALA A 10 -8.56 -47.38 -29.54
CA ALA A 10 -9.01 -46.21 -28.82
C ALA A 10 -8.20 -46.11 -27.51
N ILE A 11 -7.32 -45.14 -27.44
CA ILE A 11 -6.71 -44.71 -26.15
C ILE A 11 -7.84 -44.13 -25.31
N HIS A 12 -8.28 -44.88 -24.31
CA HIS A 12 -9.11 -44.37 -23.21
C HIS A 12 -8.40 -43.16 -22.61
N PRO A 13 -9.09 -42.05 -22.40
CA PRO A 13 -8.55 -40.99 -21.58
C PRO A 13 -8.60 -41.44 -20.11
N SER A 14 -7.60 -42.25 -19.71
CA SER A 14 -7.36 -42.55 -18.32
C SER A 14 -6.87 -41.32 -17.60
N SER A 15 -7.73 -40.79 -16.74
CA SER A 15 -7.39 -40.14 -15.46
C SER A 15 -6.14 -39.27 -15.47
N LEU A 16 -6.29 -38.06 -16.01
CA LEU A 16 -5.56 -36.92 -15.48
C LEU A 16 -6.05 -36.76 -14.02
N HIS A 17 -5.33 -37.35 -13.11
CA HIS A 17 -5.43 -37.00 -11.70
C HIS A 17 -5.14 -35.51 -11.63
N ASP A 18 -6.22 -34.74 -11.58
CA ASP A 18 -6.22 -33.35 -11.20
C ASP A 18 -5.79 -33.28 -9.72
N GLY A 19 -4.47 -33.31 -9.52
CA GLY A 19 -3.79 -33.13 -8.24
C GLY A 19 -3.86 -31.67 -7.76
N SER A 20 -4.86 -30.91 -8.19
CA SER A 20 -5.21 -29.65 -7.59
C SER A 20 -5.80 -29.95 -6.22
N THR A 21 -4.97 -29.91 -5.19
CA THR A 21 -5.44 -29.68 -3.82
C THR A 21 -6.18 -28.34 -3.88
N THR A 22 -7.50 -28.41 -4.13
CA THR A 22 -8.40 -27.27 -4.05
C THR A 22 -8.26 -26.73 -2.64
N SER A 23 -7.45 -25.69 -2.47
CA SER A 23 -7.25 -25.06 -1.18
C SER A 23 -8.62 -24.56 -0.74
N ARG A 24 -9.09 -25.04 0.43
CA ARG A 24 -10.36 -24.63 1.02
C ARG A 24 -10.37 -23.10 1.11
N ILE A 25 -11.33 -22.46 0.46
CA ILE A 25 -11.48 -21.00 0.47
C ILE A 25 -12.62 -20.64 1.41
N VAL A 26 -12.36 -19.81 2.41
CA VAL A 26 -13.35 -19.30 3.35
C VAL A 26 -13.46 -17.79 3.19
N TRP A 27 -14.65 -17.30 2.82
CA TRP A 27 -14.91 -15.88 2.54
C TRP A 27 -13.94 -15.25 1.52
N GLY A 28 -13.51 -16.04 0.53
CA GLY A 28 -12.54 -15.60 -0.49
C GLY A 28 -11.08 -15.65 -0.06
N MET A 29 -10.79 -16.03 1.18
CA MET A 29 -9.43 -16.21 1.70
C MET A 29 -9.00 -17.68 1.54
N PRO A 30 -7.86 -17.98 0.87
CA PRO A 30 -7.30 -19.32 0.86
C PRO A 30 -6.82 -19.72 2.26
N VAL A 31 -7.40 -20.80 2.82
CA VAL A 31 -7.08 -21.24 4.20
C VAL A 31 -5.61 -21.58 4.38
N VAL A 32 -4.96 -22.08 3.32
CA VAL A 32 -3.51 -22.37 3.31
C VAL A 32 -2.67 -21.11 3.59
N LEU A 33 -3.17 -19.93 3.21
CA LEU A 33 -2.48 -18.65 3.42
C LEU A 33 -2.96 -17.90 4.67
N PHE A 34 -3.89 -18.45 5.46
CA PHE A 34 -4.46 -17.77 6.62
C PHE A 34 -3.41 -17.19 7.57
N TRP A 35 -2.40 -17.98 7.93
CA TRP A 35 -1.33 -17.52 8.80
C TRP A 35 -0.46 -16.43 8.18
N GLY A 36 -0.39 -16.38 6.84
CA GLY A 36 0.28 -15.29 6.13
C GLY A 36 -0.46 -13.97 6.26
N TYR A 37 -1.79 -13.99 6.21
CA TYR A 37 -2.59 -12.79 6.48
C TYR A 37 -2.41 -12.29 7.92
N VAL A 38 -2.39 -13.19 8.90
CA VAL A 38 -2.10 -12.85 10.29
C VAL A 38 -0.67 -12.32 10.43
N ALA A 39 0.30 -12.94 9.76
CA ALA A 39 1.69 -12.49 9.75
C ALA A 39 1.84 -11.07 9.18
N VAL A 40 1.08 -10.73 8.12
CA VAL A 40 1.04 -9.36 7.59
C VAL A 40 0.51 -8.39 8.65
N ALA A 41 -0.59 -8.70 9.34
CA ALA A 41 -1.12 -7.82 10.38
C ALA A 41 -0.09 -7.60 11.50
N LEU A 42 0.58 -8.65 11.98
CA LEU A 42 1.61 -8.56 13.02
C LEU A 42 2.83 -7.74 12.55
N TYR A 43 3.36 -8.07 11.37
CA TYR A 43 4.51 -7.36 10.80
C TYR A 43 4.22 -5.87 10.61
N MET A 44 3.08 -5.56 10.00
CA MET A 44 2.66 -4.18 9.73
C MET A 44 2.32 -3.42 11.00
N THR A 45 1.90 -4.11 12.09
CA THR A 45 1.79 -3.48 13.41
C THR A 45 3.16 -2.96 13.87
N GLY A 46 4.19 -3.80 13.80
CA GLY A 46 5.53 -3.38 14.20
C GLY A 46 6.10 -2.27 13.33
N ASP A 47 5.93 -2.34 12.02
CA ASP A 47 6.42 -1.29 11.09
C ASP A 47 5.67 0.04 11.26
N GLY A 48 4.39 -0.01 11.66
CA GLY A 48 3.53 1.16 11.83
C GLY A 48 3.60 1.86 13.19
N ILE A 49 4.02 1.17 14.27
CA ILE A 49 3.94 1.68 15.67
C ILE A 49 4.48 3.10 15.82
N GLU A 50 5.60 3.41 15.22
CA GLU A 50 6.28 4.69 15.37
C GLU A 50 5.75 5.80 14.46
N VAL A 51 5.06 5.43 13.38
CA VAL A 51 4.69 6.37 12.30
C VAL A 51 3.93 7.58 12.82
N ALA A 52 3.01 7.36 13.76
CA ALA A 52 2.15 8.42 14.28
C ALA A 52 2.82 9.31 15.36
N PHE A 53 4.00 8.93 15.90
CA PHE A 53 4.64 9.71 16.97
C PHE A 53 6.13 10.00 16.75
N LEU A 54 6.80 9.33 15.80
CA LEU A 54 8.25 9.46 15.60
C LEU A 54 8.67 10.92 15.35
N ALA A 55 7.92 11.68 14.55
CA ALA A 55 8.25 13.08 14.29
C ALA A 55 8.28 13.90 15.58
N LYS A 56 7.30 13.71 16.47
CA LYS A 56 7.25 14.39 17.77
C LYS A 56 8.36 13.94 18.69
N TYR A 57 8.67 12.65 18.72
CA TYR A 57 9.76 12.12 19.53
C TYR A 57 11.11 12.68 19.06
N VAL A 58 11.39 12.69 17.77
CA VAL A 58 12.63 13.25 17.19
C VAL A 58 12.78 14.74 17.52
N THR A 59 11.70 15.52 17.42
CA THR A 59 11.76 16.94 17.80
C THR A 59 11.96 17.13 19.32
N SER A 60 11.48 16.22 20.16
CA SER A 60 11.75 16.27 21.60
C SER A 60 13.22 15.96 21.96
N LEU A 61 13.97 15.32 21.06
CA LEU A 61 15.41 15.12 21.18
C LEU A 61 16.24 16.36 20.74
N GLY A 62 15.59 17.45 20.34
CA GLY A 62 16.23 18.71 19.92
C GLY A 62 16.44 18.87 18.42
N PHE A 63 15.97 17.93 17.59
CA PHE A 63 16.04 18.05 16.13
C PHE A 63 14.89 18.89 15.57
N SER A 64 15.10 19.48 14.39
CA SER A 64 14.09 20.31 13.74
C SER A 64 12.93 19.47 13.16
N ALA A 65 11.78 20.12 12.94
CA ALA A 65 10.64 19.49 12.27
C ALA A 65 10.99 19.05 10.83
N SER A 66 11.84 19.82 10.13
CA SER A 66 12.34 19.44 8.81
C SER A 66 13.21 18.19 8.86
N GLN A 67 14.07 18.05 9.87
CA GLN A 67 14.86 16.84 10.09
C GLN A 67 13.97 15.64 10.38
N ALA A 68 12.94 15.79 11.21
CA ALA A 68 11.97 14.73 11.46
C ALA A 68 11.22 14.31 10.18
N GLY A 69 10.80 15.27 9.35
CA GLY A 69 10.19 15.00 8.04
C GLY A 69 11.14 14.31 7.05
N LEU A 70 12.43 14.64 7.08
CA LEU A 70 13.45 14.03 6.23
C LEU A 70 13.61 12.52 6.49
N LEU A 71 13.44 12.05 7.72
CA LEU A 71 13.43 10.62 8.03
C LEU A 71 12.37 9.89 7.22
N PHE A 72 11.12 10.38 7.24
CA PHE A 72 10.03 9.80 6.47
C PHE A 72 10.25 9.91 4.96
N THR A 73 10.87 10.99 4.51
CA THR A 73 11.20 11.21 3.09
C THR A 73 12.17 10.14 2.58
N VAL A 74 13.28 9.94 3.27
CA VAL A 74 14.29 8.94 2.87
C VAL A 74 13.75 7.53 2.99
N TYR A 75 12.98 7.22 4.05
CA TYR A 75 12.26 5.96 4.18
C TYR A 75 11.31 5.72 3.00
N GLY A 76 10.52 6.72 2.63
CA GLY A 76 9.59 6.62 1.49
C GLY A 76 10.29 6.42 0.15
N ALA A 77 11.44 7.06 -0.06
CA ALA A 77 12.23 6.89 -1.28
C ALA A 77 12.75 5.45 -1.43
N THR A 78 13.32 4.89 -0.37
CA THR A 78 13.82 3.51 -0.37
C THR A 78 12.68 2.49 -0.45
N ALA A 79 11.55 2.76 0.21
CA ALA A 79 10.36 1.94 0.12
C ALA A 79 9.76 1.94 -1.30
N ALA A 80 9.79 3.07 -2.02
CA ALA A 80 9.33 3.14 -3.42
C ALA A 80 10.18 2.23 -4.33
N VAL A 81 11.50 2.27 -4.20
CA VAL A 81 12.43 1.41 -4.94
C VAL A 81 12.19 -0.06 -4.60
N ALA A 82 12.07 -0.39 -3.32
CA ALA A 82 11.86 -1.75 -2.86
C ALA A 82 10.49 -2.32 -3.32
N SER A 83 9.44 -1.50 -3.31
CA SER A 83 8.10 -1.90 -3.78
C SER A 83 8.13 -2.31 -5.25
N TRP A 84 8.93 -1.62 -6.04
CA TRP A 84 9.12 -1.92 -7.44
C TRP A 84 9.88 -3.23 -7.67
N LEU A 85 10.94 -3.49 -6.87
CA LEU A 85 11.80 -4.67 -7.01
C LEU A 85 11.26 -5.93 -6.33
N SER A 86 10.45 -5.79 -5.30
CA SER A 86 10.07 -6.90 -4.41
C SER A 86 9.29 -8.01 -5.11
N GLY A 87 8.42 -7.68 -6.07
CA GLY A 87 7.68 -8.67 -6.85
C GLY A 87 8.62 -9.57 -7.67
N VAL A 88 9.58 -8.96 -8.36
CA VAL A 88 10.61 -9.66 -9.14
C VAL A 88 11.48 -10.55 -8.25
N LEU A 89 11.93 -10.00 -7.12
CA LEU A 89 12.74 -10.77 -6.16
C LEU A 89 11.97 -11.96 -5.57
N ALA A 90 10.68 -11.78 -5.26
CA ALA A 90 9.82 -12.84 -4.75
C ALA A 90 9.64 -13.98 -5.77
N GLU A 91 9.50 -13.64 -7.06
CA GLU A 91 9.39 -14.63 -8.13
C GLU A 91 10.69 -15.40 -8.33
N VAL A 92 11.83 -14.72 -8.34
CA VAL A 92 13.15 -15.33 -8.61
C VAL A 92 13.65 -16.18 -7.44
N TYR A 93 13.60 -15.61 -6.22
CA TYR A 93 14.20 -16.23 -5.04
C TYR A 93 13.20 -16.99 -4.15
N GLY A 94 11.92 -16.86 -4.45
CA GLY A 94 10.81 -17.41 -3.68
C GLY A 94 10.33 -16.48 -2.57
N PRO A 95 8.99 -16.37 -2.39
CA PRO A 95 8.38 -15.43 -1.46
C PRO A 95 8.86 -15.59 -0.02
N ARG A 96 8.97 -16.84 0.47
CA ARG A 96 9.40 -17.12 1.84
C ARG A 96 10.79 -16.57 2.17
N ARG A 97 11.75 -16.74 1.24
CA ARG A 97 13.11 -16.22 1.43
C ARG A 97 13.13 -14.69 1.44
N ILE A 98 12.37 -14.06 0.55
CA ILE A 98 12.30 -12.60 0.48
C ILE A 98 11.62 -12.04 1.73
N MET A 99 10.56 -12.66 2.23
CA MET A 99 9.94 -12.29 3.51
C MET A 99 10.92 -12.41 4.69
N ALA A 100 11.70 -13.49 4.75
CA ALA A 100 12.71 -13.69 5.78
C ALA A 100 13.82 -12.63 5.71
N ILE A 101 14.33 -12.34 4.49
CA ILE A 101 15.32 -11.27 4.26
C ILE A 101 14.75 -9.92 4.67
N GLY A 102 13.51 -9.58 4.26
CA GLY A 102 12.84 -8.34 4.65
C GLY A 102 12.72 -8.21 6.17
N THR A 103 12.34 -9.30 6.86
CA THR A 103 12.22 -9.30 8.32
C THR A 103 13.59 -9.10 9.02
N GLY A 104 14.62 -9.83 8.60
CA GLY A 104 15.97 -9.70 9.16
C GLY A 104 16.57 -8.33 8.89
N TRP A 105 16.37 -7.80 7.68
CA TRP A 105 16.82 -6.46 7.31
C TRP A 105 16.14 -5.38 8.13
N TRP A 106 14.80 -5.49 8.32
CA TRP A 106 14.05 -4.57 9.15
C TRP A 106 14.58 -4.57 10.59
N ALA A 107 14.74 -5.77 11.18
CA ALA A 107 15.21 -5.92 12.55
C ALA A 107 16.62 -5.34 12.73
N LEU A 108 17.55 -5.64 11.82
CA LEU A 108 18.92 -5.11 11.86
C LEU A 108 18.93 -3.57 11.80
N CYS A 109 18.24 -2.99 10.81
CA CYS A 109 18.18 -1.55 10.64
C CYS A 109 17.48 -0.87 11.82
N HIS A 110 16.42 -1.47 12.37
CA HIS A 110 15.69 -0.92 13.50
C HIS A 110 16.53 -0.90 14.78
N VAL A 111 17.21 -2.01 15.09
CA VAL A 111 18.14 -2.07 16.23
C VAL A 111 19.26 -1.04 16.07
N ALA A 112 19.86 -0.93 14.88
CA ALA A 112 20.88 0.07 14.61
C ALA A 112 20.33 1.50 14.72
N PHE A 113 19.11 1.75 14.23
CA PHE A 113 18.42 3.05 14.40
C PHE A 113 18.24 3.42 15.88
N LEU A 114 17.79 2.47 16.71
CA LEU A 114 17.56 2.72 18.13
C LEU A 114 18.87 2.88 18.90
N MET A 115 19.87 1.99 18.68
CA MET A 115 21.09 1.99 19.47
C MET A 115 22.08 3.06 19.01
N LEU A 116 22.32 3.15 17.69
CA LEU A 116 23.35 4.04 17.13
C LEU A 116 22.77 5.42 16.78
N GLY A 117 21.54 5.46 16.28
CA GLY A 117 20.88 6.73 15.93
C GLY A 117 20.35 7.45 17.16
N ILE A 118 19.32 6.89 17.78
CA ILE A 118 18.63 7.50 18.93
C ILE A 118 19.54 7.49 20.17
N GLY A 119 20.16 6.35 20.48
CA GLY A 119 20.99 6.18 21.68
C GLY A 119 22.21 7.12 21.73
N HIS A 120 22.79 7.49 20.59
CA HIS A 120 23.89 8.46 20.50
C HIS A 120 23.46 9.86 20.07
N HIS A 121 22.14 10.12 19.98
CA HIS A 121 21.59 11.41 19.50
C HIS A 121 22.20 11.87 18.16
N ASN A 122 22.50 10.93 17.25
CA ASN A 122 23.15 11.20 15.99
C ASN A 122 22.15 11.15 14.82
N PHE A 123 21.78 12.33 14.33
CA PHE A 123 20.81 12.47 13.26
C PHE A 123 21.21 11.73 11.95
N ASN A 124 22.48 11.79 11.58
CA ASN A 124 22.95 11.15 10.33
C ASN A 124 22.81 9.63 10.40
N LEU A 125 23.10 9.02 11.55
CA LEU A 125 22.89 7.60 11.77
C LEU A 125 21.39 7.24 11.84
N MET A 126 20.57 8.10 12.46
CA MET A 126 19.12 7.96 12.43
C MET A 126 18.61 7.95 10.99
N LEU A 127 19.01 8.93 10.17
CA LEU A 127 18.62 9.09 8.78
C LEU A 127 19.06 7.88 7.94
N PHE A 128 20.30 7.43 8.11
CA PHE A 128 20.88 6.33 7.36
C PHE A 128 20.14 5.00 7.65
N PHE A 129 20.03 4.62 8.91
CA PHE A 129 19.41 3.34 9.28
C PHE A 129 17.88 3.34 9.07
N TYR A 130 17.21 4.46 9.35
CA TYR A 130 15.78 4.59 9.08
C TYR A 130 15.48 4.56 7.58
N GLY A 131 16.29 5.23 6.79
CA GLY A 131 16.21 5.19 5.34
C GLY A 131 16.43 3.77 4.78
N LEU A 132 17.49 3.07 5.22
CA LEU A 132 17.73 1.69 4.79
C LEU A 132 16.59 0.74 5.20
N ARG A 133 15.94 0.98 6.33
CA ARG A 133 14.81 0.17 6.79
C ARG A 133 13.62 0.24 5.84
N GLY A 134 13.47 1.34 5.08
CA GLY A 134 12.40 1.48 4.10
C GLY A 134 12.37 0.39 3.01
N PHE A 135 13.49 -0.30 2.76
CA PHE A 135 13.50 -1.47 1.87
C PHE A 135 12.73 -2.67 2.44
N ALA A 136 12.57 -2.76 3.74
CA ALA A 136 12.16 -3.99 4.43
C ALA A 136 10.69 -4.35 4.25
N TYR A 137 9.76 -3.41 4.55
CA TYR A 137 8.35 -3.75 4.51
C TYR A 137 7.86 -4.13 3.10
N PRO A 138 8.33 -3.50 2.01
CA PRO A 138 7.91 -3.92 0.70
C PRO A 138 8.41 -5.33 0.33
N LEU A 139 9.61 -5.71 0.77
CA LEU A 139 10.13 -7.06 0.58
C LEU A 139 9.25 -8.10 1.30
N PHE A 140 8.77 -7.79 2.50
CA PHE A 140 7.87 -8.68 3.21
C PHE A 140 6.47 -8.70 2.60
N PHE A 141 5.84 -7.54 2.45
CA PHE A 141 4.44 -7.41 2.06
C PHE A 141 4.17 -7.87 0.63
N TYR A 142 4.95 -7.39 -0.34
CA TYR A 142 4.73 -7.74 -1.75
C TYR A 142 5.17 -9.17 -2.08
N ALA A 143 6.11 -9.76 -1.32
CA ALA A 143 6.41 -11.17 -1.46
C ALA A 143 5.22 -12.05 -1.03
N PHE A 144 4.53 -11.68 0.06
CA PHE A 144 3.30 -12.37 0.44
C PHE A 144 2.17 -12.13 -0.57
N PHE A 145 2.04 -10.91 -1.08
CA PHE A 145 1.09 -10.57 -2.12
C PHE A 145 1.28 -11.45 -3.38
N PHE A 146 2.52 -11.70 -3.76
CA PHE A 146 2.86 -12.62 -4.86
C PHE A 146 2.34 -14.04 -4.60
N TRP A 147 2.48 -14.60 -3.39
CA TRP A 147 1.89 -15.88 -3.02
C TRP A 147 0.38 -15.91 -3.14
N ILE A 148 -0.29 -14.82 -2.78
CA ILE A 148 -1.75 -14.72 -2.92
C ILE A 148 -2.14 -14.83 -4.39
N VAL A 149 -1.48 -14.10 -5.26
CA VAL A 149 -1.76 -14.13 -6.70
C VAL A 149 -1.54 -15.51 -7.30
N GLN A 150 -0.50 -16.22 -6.87
CA GLN A 150 -0.19 -17.56 -7.38
C GLN A 150 -1.14 -18.66 -6.88
N ARG A 151 -1.62 -18.56 -5.65
CA ARG A 151 -2.37 -19.63 -4.98
C ARG A 151 -3.87 -19.40 -4.90
N THR A 152 -4.36 -18.29 -5.45
CA THR A 152 -5.78 -17.97 -5.44
C THR A 152 -6.36 -18.09 -6.85
N PRO A 153 -7.47 -18.84 -7.04
CA PRO A 153 -8.16 -18.88 -8.32
C PRO A 153 -8.60 -17.47 -8.76
N SER A 154 -8.56 -17.20 -10.06
CA SER A 154 -8.83 -15.86 -10.62
C SER A 154 -10.17 -15.27 -10.19
N HIS A 155 -11.22 -16.08 -10.11
CA HIS A 155 -12.57 -15.65 -9.68
C HIS A 155 -12.68 -15.29 -8.19
N ARG A 156 -11.65 -15.56 -7.36
CA ARG A 156 -11.58 -15.21 -5.92
C ARG A 156 -10.43 -14.27 -5.59
N LEU A 157 -9.62 -13.90 -6.56
CA LEU A 157 -8.42 -13.12 -6.36
C LEU A 157 -8.70 -11.74 -5.76
N ALA A 158 -9.76 -11.07 -6.22
CA ALA A 158 -10.16 -9.76 -5.70
C ALA A 158 -10.46 -9.82 -4.19
N SER A 159 -11.19 -10.85 -3.73
CA SER A 159 -11.49 -11.04 -2.31
C SER A 159 -10.23 -11.33 -1.49
N ALA A 160 -9.32 -12.17 -2.00
CA ALA A 160 -8.05 -12.49 -1.34
C ALA A 160 -7.15 -11.24 -1.20
N ILE A 161 -7.09 -10.39 -2.23
CA ILE A 161 -6.39 -9.11 -2.19
C ILE A 161 -7.06 -8.15 -1.20
N GLY A 162 -8.39 -8.11 -1.17
CA GLY A 162 -9.13 -7.32 -0.18
C GLY A 162 -8.75 -7.69 1.26
N TRP A 163 -8.61 -8.97 1.56
CA TRP A 163 -8.17 -9.44 2.87
C TRP A 163 -6.75 -9.00 3.23
N VAL A 164 -5.79 -9.03 2.29
CA VAL A 164 -4.42 -8.60 2.61
C VAL A 164 -4.35 -7.10 2.91
N TRP A 165 -5.07 -6.27 2.16
CA TRP A 165 -5.15 -4.85 2.46
C TRP A 165 -5.88 -4.57 3.77
N SER A 166 -6.88 -5.38 4.13
CA SER A 166 -7.54 -5.28 5.43
C SER A 166 -6.59 -5.62 6.57
N MET A 167 -5.79 -6.69 6.45
CA MET A 167 -4.79 -7.05 7.45
C MET A 167 -3.66 -6.01 7.54
N PHE A 168 -3.24 -5.43 6.41
CA PHE A 168 -2.34 -4.29 6.39
C PHE A 168 -2.90 -3.11 7.17
N THR A 169 -4.15 -2.72 6.92
CA THR A 169 -4.81 -1.57 7.59
C THR A 169 -5.01 -1.84 9.08
N ILE A 170 -5.39 -3.06 9.46
CA ILE A 170 -5.52 -3.46 10.87
C ILE A 170 -4.18 -3.32 11.59
N GLY A 171 -3.09 -3.85 11.00
CA GLY A 171 -1.77 -3.78 11.59
C GLY A 171 -1.22 -2.35 11.61
N TYR A 172 -0.96 -1.80 10.44
CA TYR A 172 -0.27 -0.53 10.24
C TYR A 172 -1.07 0.69 10.70
N GLY A 173 -2.38 0.65 10.55
CA GLY A 173 -3.24 1.80 10.85
C GLY A 173 -3.92 1.70 12.22
N ILE A 174 -4.60 0.58 12.51
CA ILE A 174 -5.42 0.48 13.72
C ILE A 174 -4.56 0.13 14.92
N ILE A 175 -3.95 -1.06 14.94
CA ILE A 175 -3.17 -1.52 16.12
C ILE A 175 -1.97 -0.60 16.35
N ALA A 176 -1.25 -0.25 15.28
CA ALA A 176 -0.07 0.61 15.35
C ALA A 176 -0.36 2.04 15.85
N ALA A 177 -1.57 2.56 15.69
CA ALA A 177 -1.96 3.86 16.23
C ALA A 177 -2.48 3.74 17.69
N PHE A 178 -3.35 2.76 17.96
CA PHE A 178 -3.94 2.64 19.29
C PHE A 178 -2.97 2.08 20.34
N LEU A 179 -2.10 1.11 20.00
CA LEU A 179 -1.17 0.50 20.94
C LEU A 179 -0.23 1.52 21.60
N PRO A 180 0.45 2.44 20.87
CA PRO A 180 1.28 3.47 21.49
C PRO A 180 0.50 4.44 22.36
N SER A 181 -0.80 4.62 22.16
CA SER A 181 -1.63 5.48 23.03
C SER A 181 -1.71 4.97 24.46
N PHE A 182 -1.45 3.69 24.69
CA PHE A 182 -1.39 3.05 26.00
C PHE A 182 0.06 2.81 26.46
N THR A 183 0.95 2.40 25.54
CA THR A 183 2.32 2.04 25.91
C THR A 183 3.20 3.26 26.18
N ILE A 184 3.05 4.36 25.43
CA ILE A 184 3.85 5.57 25.68
C ILE A 184 3.63 6.12 27.10
N PRO A 185 2.40 6.29 27.62
CA PRO A 185 2.19 6.71 28.98
C PRO A 185 2.70 5.72 30.04
N ALA A 186 2.68 4.41 29.73
CA ALA A 186 3.05 3.37 30.67
C ALA A 186 4.56 3.13 30.75
N ILE A 187 5.26 3.09 29.62
CA ILE A 187 6.66 2.67 29.52
C ILE A 187 7.56 3.67 28.77
N GLY A 188 6.98 4.74 28.18
CA GLY A 188 7.71 5.77 27.44
C GLY A 188 7.93 5.46 25.94
N PHE A 189 8.56 6.41 25.24
CA PHE A 189 8.77 6.33 23.78
C PHE A 189 9.76 5.22 23.39
N VAL A 190 10.92 5.15 24.02
CA VAL A 190 11.98 4.20 23.64
C VAL A 190 11.58 2.75 23.84
N PRO A 191 11.02 2.32 24.99
CA PRO A 191 10.49 0.97 25.12
C PRO A 191 9.35 0.65 24.14
N THR A 192 8.49 1.65 23.82
CA THR A 192 7.44 1.47 22.80
C THR A 192 8.06 1.23 21.40
N LEU A 193 9.17 1.90 21.05
CA LEU A 193 9.91 1.62 19.82
C LEU A 193 10.52 0.20 19.82
N TRP A 194 11.02 -0.30 20.95
CA TRP A 194 11.48 -1.69 21.06
C TRP A 194 10.37 -2.72 20.87
N LEU A 195 9.11 -2.41 21.25
CA LEU A 195 7.97 -3.28 20.99
C LEU A 195 7.74 -3.51 19.48
N SER A 196 8.09 -2.54 18.62
CA SER A 196 8.01 -2.70 17.16
C SER A 196 8.78 -3.93 16.69
N LEU A 197 9.98 -4.16 17.26
CA LEU A 197 10.82 -5.32 16.93
C LEU A 197 10.12 -6.64 17.25
N ILE A 198 9.43 -6.73 18.39
CA ILE A 198 8.70 -7.93 18.80
C ILE A 198 7.60 -8.28 17.80
N TRP A 199 6.82 -7.26 17.38
CA TRP A 199 5.74 -7.45 16.42
C TRP A 199 6.26 -7.86 15.04
N VAL A 200 7.31 -7.21 14.54
CA VAL A 200 7.91 -7.54 13.24
C VAL A 200 8.50 -8.96 13.25
N LEU A 201 9.25 -9.32 14.30
CA LEU A 201 9.81 -10.66 14.43
C LEU A 201 8.70 -11.72 14.57
N ALA A 202 7.65 -11.45 15.33
CA ALA A 202 6.51 -12.37 15.46
C ALA A 202 5.85 -12.59 14.09
N GLY A 203 5.58 -11.52 13.32
CA GLY A 203 5.04 -11.62 11.97
C GLY A 203 5.97 -12.36 11.01
N GLY A 204 7.25 -12.02 11.01
CA GLY A 204 8.27 -12.67 10.17
C GLY A 204 8.44 -14.16 10.47
N LEU A 205 8.55 -14.53 11.75
CA LEU A 205 8.64 -15.91 12.18
C LEU A 205 7.38 -16.72 11.83
N LEU A 206 6.20 -16.13 12.09
CA LEU A 206 4.93 -16.77 11.74
C LEU A 206 4.86 -17.04 10.23
N ALA A 207 5.22 -16.09 9.39
CA ALA A 207 5.25 -16.27 7.94
C ALA A 207 6.21 -17.38 7.53
N CYS A 208 7.42 -17.39 8.08
CA CYS A 208 8.45 -18.40 7.75
C CYS A 208 8.12 -19.80 8.24
N LEU A 209 7.44 -19.94 9.38
CA LEU A 209 7.16 -21.23 10.00
C LEU A 209 5.83 -21.83 9.53
N ALA A 210 4.80 -21.01 9.40
CA ALA A 210 3.44 -21.48 9.15
C ALA A 210 3.12 -21.61 7.65
N ILE A 211 3.78 -20.86 6.77
CA ILE A 211 3.57 -20.96 5.33
C ILE A 211 4.65 -21.87 4.74
N ARG A 212 4.23 -22.99 4.17
CA ARG A 212 5.14 -23.95 3.54
C ARG A 212 5.16 -23.76 2.02
N ASP A 213 6.34 -23.89 1.44
CA ASP A 213 6.48 -24.02 -0.01
C ASP A 213 5.90 -25.38 -0.45
N ILE A 214 5.20 -25.41 -1.58
CA ILE A 214 4.67 -26.66 -2.12
C ILE A 214 5.84 -27.47 -2.71
N PRO A 215 6.06 -28.74 -2.27
CA PRO A 215 7.09 -29.58 -2.85
C PRO A 215 6.82 -29.79 -4.35
N GLY A 216 7.81 -29.54 -5.20
CA GLY A 216 7.71 -29.68 -6.67
C GLY A 216 7.62 -28.35 -7.43
N GLU A 217 7.16 -27.28 -6.84
CA GLU A 217 7.05 -25.97 -7.50
C GLU A 217 8.41 -25.33 -7.83
N ASN A 218 9.49 -25.78 -7.18
CA ASN A 218 10.82 -25.18 -7.30
C ASN A 218 11.76 -25.85 -8.32
N HIS A 219 11.47 -27.06 -8.81
CA HIS A 219 12.41 -27.78 -9.68
C HIS A 219 12.24 -27.50 -11.16
N GLU A 220 11.01 -27.38 -11.67
CA GLU A 220 10.76 -27.03 -13.08
C GLU A 220 11.05 -25.55 -13.38
N LYS A 221 10.90 -24.67 -12.40
CA LYS A 221 11.09 -23.22 -12.54
C LYS A 221 12.56 -22.76 -12.58
N ARG A 222 13.52 -23.60 -12.26
CA ARG A 222 14.94 -23.19 -12.14
C ARG A 222 15.61 -22.93 -13.50
N GLU A 223 15.20 -23.62 -14.56
CA GLU A 223 15.70 -23.38 -15.93
C GLU A 223 14.98 -22.19 -16.61
N ILE A 224 13.72 -21.94 -16.25
CA ILE A 224 12.94 -20.78 -16.71
C ILE A 224 13.45 -19.46 -16.05
N LYS A 225 14.13 -19.54 -14.91
CA LYS A 225 14.52 -18.39 -14.06
C LYS A 225 15.43 -17.35 -14.71
N VAL A 226 16.33 -17.72 -15.60
CA VAL A 226 17.26 -16.75 -16.22
C VAL A 226 16.54 -15.91 -17.27
N HIS A 227 15.53 -16.46 -17.95
CA HIS A 227 14.65 -15.71 -18.85
C HIS A 227 13.71 -14.79 -18.08
N THR A 228 13.27 -15.15 -16.89
CA THR A 228 12.28 -14.44 -16.11
C THR A 228 12.76 -13.10 -15.57
N LEU A 229 14.02 -12.98 -15.07
CA LEU A 229 14.57 -11.70 -14.61
C LEU A 229 14.67 -10.68 -15.74
N ARG A 230 15.13 -11.10 -16.91
CA ARG A 230 15.24 -10.23 -18.07
C ARG A 230 13.86 -9.85 -18.62
N SER A 231 12.91 -10.79 -18.68
CA SER A 231 11.56 -10.51 -19.14
C SER A 231 10.81 -9.58 -18.20
N GLN A 232 11.01 -9.69 -16.88
CA GLN A 232 10.38 -8.80 -15.90
C GLN A 232 11.04 -7.42 -15.83
N LEU A 233 12.36 -7.31 -15.98
CA LEU A 233 13.01 -6.02 -16.19
C LEU A 233 12.53 -5.34 -17.46
N VAL A 234 12.27 -6.11 -18.51
CA VAL A 234 11.64 -5.62 -19.75
C VAL A 234 10.19 -5.19 -19.49
N GLU A 235 9.42 -5.93 -18.72
CA GLU A 235 8.04 -5.57 -18.39
C GLU A 235 7.96 -4.32 -17.49
N ILE A 236 8.89 -4.18 -16.57
CA ILE A 236 9.09 -2.98 -15.76
C ILE A 236 9.50 -1.78 -16.66
N SER A 237 10.42 -1.98 -17.61
CA SER A 237 10.80 -0.93 -18.57
C SER A 237 9.63 -0.57 -19.48
N ARG A 238 8.77 -1.52 -19.84
CA ARG A 238 7.50 -1.26 -20.56
C ARG A 238 6.57 -0.34 -19.75
N GLY A 239 6.56 -0.45 -18.41
CA GLY A 239 5.81 0.49 -17.56
C GLY A 239 6.28 1.94 -17.76
N LEU A 240 7.59 2.18 -17.83
CA LEU A 240 8.14 3.51 -18.11
C LEU A 240 7.82 3.98 -19.54
N THR A 241 7.95 3.08 -20.52
CA THR A 241 7.58 3.36 -21.90
C THR A 241 6.09 3.72 -22.00
N LEU A 242 5.23 2.98 -21.30
CA LEU A 242 3.79 3.21 -21.28
C LEU A 242 3.41 4.60 -20.73
N ILE A 243 4.17 5.14 -19.77
CA ILE A 243 3.98 6.51 -19.25
C ILE A 243 4.26 7.55 -20.33
N ILE A 244 5.27 7.30 -21.19
CA ILE A 244 5.68 8.24 -22.24
C ILE A 244 4.71 8.17 -23.43
N GLU A 245 4.28 6.97 -23.78
CA GLU A 245 3.44 6.70 -24.96
C GLU A 245 1.96 6.99 -24.72
N ASN A 246 1.47 6.82 -23.51
CA ASN A 246 0.05 6.98 -23.17
C ASN A 246 -0.17 8.16 -22.22
N ARG A 247 -0.68 9.28 -22.76
CA ARG A 247 -1.00 10.50 -22.03
C ARG A 247 -1.96 10.24 -20.84
N ASP A 248 -2.96 9.40 -21.01
CA ASP A 248 -3.96 9.15 -19.97
C ASP A 248 -3.33 8.39 -18.78
N ILE A 249 -2.40 7.48 -19.06
CA ILE A 249 -1.60 6.79 -18.03
C ILE A 249 -0.65 7.76 -17.31
N ALA A 250 -0.01 8.68 -18.04
CA ALA A 250 0.84 9.69 -17.43
C ALA A 250 0.04 10.58 -16.46
N ILE A 251 -1.15 11.05 -16.87
CA ILE A 251 -2.04 11.84 -16.02
C ILE A 251 -2.54 10.99 -14.84
N ALA A 252 -2.92 9.74 -15.07
CA ALA A 252 -3.33 8.81 -14.02
C ALA A 252 -2.21 8.57 -13.00
N LEU A 253 -0.93 8.49 -13.41
CA LEU A 253 0.21 8.38 -12.52
C LEU A 253 0.32 9.61 -11.60
N VAL A 254 0.25 10.82 -12.17
CA VAL A 254 0.30 12.06 -11.37
C VAL A 254 -0.86 12.11 -10.38
N THR A 255 -2.08 11.79 -10.81
CA THR A 255 -3.24 11.74 -9.92
C THR A 255 -3.10 10.64 -8.86
N ARG A 256 -2.46 9.50 -9.19
CA ARG A 256 -2.15 8.42 -8.24
C ARG A 256 -1.16 8.87 -7.15
N VAL A 257 -0.17 9.66 -7.50
CA VAL A 257 0.74 10.28 -6.52
C VAL A 257 -0.02 11.22 -5.61
N ILE A 258 -0.80 12.14 -6.19
CA ILE A 258 -1.53 13.16 -5.42
C ILE A 258 -2.53 12.53 -4.45
N CYS A 259 -3.24 11.46 -4.83
CA CYS A 259 -4.32 10.89 -4.02
C CYS A 259 -3.90 10.44 -2.61
N ASN A 260 -2.62 10.14 -2.38
CA ASN A 260 -2.12 9.65 -1.09
C ASN A 260 -1.12 10.61 -0.40
N LEU A 261 -0.90 11.82 -0.94
CA LEU A 261 0.12 12.75 -0.41
C LEU A 261 -0.07 13.06 1.08
N SER A 262 -1.28 13.45 1.48
CA SER A 262 -1.54 13.79 2.88
C SER A 262 -1.51 12.56 3.79
N LEU A 263 -1.97 11.40 3.33
CA LEU A 263 -1.94 10.17 4.12
C LEU A 263 -0.51 9.82 4.56
N PHE A 264 0.46 9.96 3.65
CA PHE A 264 1.88 9.69 3.94
C PHE A 264 2.63 10.89 4.51
N GLY A 265 2.19 12.12 4.23
CA GLY A 265 2.81 13.34 4.76
C GLY A 265 2.38 13.71 6.17
N PHE A 266 1.16 13.39 6.58
CA PHE A 266 0.62 13.72 7.89
C PHE A 266 1.43 13.18 9.07
N PRO A 267 1.97 11.96 9.05
CA PRO A 267 2.84 11.47 10.12
C PRO A 267 4.04 12.37 10.42
N ALA A 268 4.54 13.10 9.43
CA ALA A 268 5.69 13.98 9.60
C ALA A 268 5.35 15.30 10.30
N ILE A 269 4.11 15.79 10.21
CA ILE A 269 3.73 17.15 10.66
C ILE A 269 2.57 17.18 11.65
N MET A 270 1.56 16.33 11.52
CA MET A 270 0.36 16.40 12.36
C MET A 270 0.61 16.11 13.85
N PRO A 271 1.47 15.14 14.26
CA PRO A 271 1.77 14.95 15.66
C PRO A 271 2.41 16.19 16.30
N LEU A 272 3.17 16.98 15.52
CA LEU A 272 3.78 18.24 16.00
C LEU A 272 2.71 19.29 16.29
N PHE A 273 1.76 19.46 15.38
CA PHE A 273 0.65 20.40 15.53
C PHE A 273 -0.32 19.96 16.64
N TYR A 274 -0.85 18.74 16.58
CA TYR A 274 -1.85 18.29 17.57
C TYR A 274 -1.33 18.33 18.99
N THR A 275 -0.03 18.05 19.21
CA THR A 275 0.59 18.08 20.55
C THR A 275 1.25 19.41 20.91
N SER A 276 1.03 20.45 20.11
CA SER A 276 1.42 21.83 20.43
C SER A 276 0.36 22.53 21.27
N ALA A 277 0.68 23.74 21.75
CA ALA A 277 -0.28 24.60 22.43
C ALA A 277 -1.48 24.98 21.52
N GLU A 278 -1.26 25.09 20.21
CA GLU A 278 -2.30 25.41 19.23
C GLU A 278 -3.29 24.26 19.04
N GLY A 279 -2.82 23.02 19.02
CA GLY A 279 -3.67 21.83 18.92
C GLY A 279 -4.32 21.45 20.25
N GLY A 280 -3.57 21.54 21.34
CA GLY A 280 -4.05 21.33 22.70
C GLY A 280 -4.31 19.86 23.10
N PHE A 281 -3.76 18.89 22.35
CA PHE A 281 -3.92 17.46 22.64
C PHE A 281 -2.66 16.85 23.25
N THR A 282 -2.86 15.82 24.05
CA THR A 282 -1.77 14.95 24.50
C THR A 282 -1.39 13.95 23.41
N MET A 283 -0.19 13.36 23.49
CA MET A 283 0.24 12.34 22.52
C MET A 283 -0.74 11.15 22.46
N PRO A 284 -1.25 10.58 23.56
CA PRO A 284 -2.25 9.51 23.49
C PRO A 284 -3.56 9.93 22.80
N GLN A 285 -4.00 11.17 22.99
CA GLN A 285 -5.21 11.68 22.31
C GLN A 285 -4.98 11.81 20.81
N TRP A 286 -3.85 12.35 20.37
CA TRP A 286 -3.46 12.40 18.97
C TRP A 286 -3.45 10.99 18.34
N LEU A 287 -2.81 10.03 18.99
CA LEU A 287 -2.72 8.64 18.50
C LEU A 287 -4.11 8.00 18.32
N ARG A 288 -5.05 8.28 19.23
CA ARG A 288 -6.43 7.81 19.11
C ARG A 288 -7.17 8.49 17.95
N ILE A 289 -7.00 9.80 17.78
CA ILE A 289 -7.58 10.55 16.64
C ILE A 289 -7.04 9.98 15.32
N TYR A 290 -5.73 9.76 15.23
CA TYR A 290 -5.10 9.19 14.05
C TYR A 290 -5.56 7.75 13.80
N GLY A 291 -5.73 6.95 14.84
CA GLY A 291 -6.27 5.59 14.76
C GLY A 291 -7.70 5.55 14.22
N VAL A 292 -8.54 6.55 14.50
CA VAL A 292 -9.91 6.66 13.96
C VAL A 292 -9.89 6.77 12.44
N VAL A 293 -8.89 7.45 11.85
CA VAL A 293 -8.74 7.55 10.38
C VAL A 293 -8.67 6.16 9.75
N PHE A 294 -7.93 5.22 10.35
CA PHE A 294 -7.78 3.87 9.83
C PHE A 294 -8.93 2.94 10.22
N LEU A 295 -9.53 3.14 11.40
CA LEU A 295 -10.63 2.32 11.90
C LEU A 295 -11.84 2.35 10.95
N VAL A 296 -12.09 3.48 10.32
CA VAL A 296 -13.24 3.70 9.44
C VAL A 296 -12.97 3.26 7.99
N GLN A 297 -11.72 3.23 7.56
CA GLN A 297 -11.35 2.94 6.17
C GLN A 297 -11.90 1.61 5.62
N PRO A 298 -11.90 0.48 6.34
CA PRO A 298 -12.44 -0.77 5.78
C PRO A 298 -13.90 -0.65 5.36
N PHE A 299 -14.71 0.08 6.13
CA PHE A 299 -16.14 0.28 5.85
C PHE A 299 -16.36 1.26 4.70
N THR A 300 -15.64 2.38 4.72
CA THR A 300 -15.78 3.41 3.67
C THR A 300 -15.18 2.96 2.34
N ASN A 301 -14.15 2.11 2.32
CA ASN A 301 -13.63 1.50 1.10
C ASN A 301 -14.69 0.66 0.38
N VAL A 302 -15.40 -0.22 1.11
CA VAL A 302 -16.48 -1.02 0.52
C VAL A 302 -17.61 -0.14 0.03
N MET A 303 -18.02 0.83 0.83
CA MET A 303 -19.06 1.78 0.46
C MET A 303 -18.71 2.55 -0.83
N TRP A 304 -17.50 3.11 -0.91
CA TRP A 304 -17.04 3.85 -2.08
C TRP A 304 -16.83 2.95 -3.31
N GLY A 305 -16.48 1.68 -3.14
CA GLY A 305 -16.47 0.72 -4.23
C GLY A 305 -17.82 0.60 -4.90
N VAL A 306 -18.88 0.37 -4.11
CA VAL A 306 -20.25 0.27 -4.61
C VAL A 306 -20.76 1.58 -5.21
N ILE A 307 -20.46 2.72 -4.58
CA ILE A 307 -20.86 4.03 -5.09
C ILE A 307 -20.15 4.32 -6.43
N GLY A 308 -18.85 4.01 -6.55
CA GLY A 308 -18.06 4.25 -7.75
C GLY A 308 -18.58 3.52 -8.97
N ASP A 309 -19.01 2.28 -8.78
CA ASP A 309 -19.59 1.47 -9.87
C ASP A 309 -20.92 2.07 -10.37
N ARG A 310 -21.66 2.78 -9.50
CA ARG A 310 -22.96 3.40 -9.87
C ARG A 310 -22.83 4.81 -10.47
N ILE A 311 -22.00 5.68 -9.88
CA ILE A 311 -21.92 7.10 -10.27
C ILE A 311 -20.78 7.41 -11.24
N GLY A 312 -19.87 6.44 -11.43
CA GLY A 312 -18.69 6.58 -12.29
C GLY A 312 -17.40 6.90 -11.50
N TRP A 313 -16.34 6.14 -11.80
CA TRP A 313 -15.06 6.19 -11.09
C TRP A 313 -14.39 7.57 -11.12
N LEU A 314 -14.27 8.19 -12.32
CA LEU A 314 -13.65 9.50 -12.45
C LEU A 314 -14.46 10.60 -11.76
N LYS A 315 -15.80 10.50 -11.80
CA LYS A 315 -16.70 11.47 -11.15
C LYS A 315 -16.56 11.37 -9.62
N GLN A 316 -16.55 10.15 -9.08
CA GLN A 316 -16.31 9.92 -7.65
C GLN A 316 -14.96 10.46 -7.21
N MET A 317 -13.89 10.08 -7.91
CA MET A 317 -12.54 10.53 -7.57
C MET A 317 -12.39 12.05 -7.65
N ARG A 318 -13.00 12.71 -8.63
CA ARG A 318 -12.95 14.14 -8.78
C ARG A 318 -13.59 14.85 -7.59
N TRP A 319 -14.84 14.53 -7.27
CA TRP A 319 -15.61 15.27 -6.29
C TRP A 319 -15.40 14.79 -4.86
N ALA A 320 -15.62 13.50 -4.59
CA ALA A 320 -15.45 12.94 -3.26
C ALA A 320 -13.97 12.74 -2.91
N GLY A 321 -13.16 12.31 -3.89
CA GLY A 321 -11.72 12.13 -3.73
C GLY A 321 -10.99 13.46 -3.68
N PHE A 322 -10.67 14.03 -4.81
CA PHE A 322 -9.77 15.18 -4.87
C PHE A 322 -10.35 16.44 -4.22
N VAL A 323 -11.55 16.88 -4.58
CA VAL A 323 -12.15 18.06 -3.95
C VAL A 323 -12.45 17.78 -2.47
N GLY A 324 -13.08 16.63 -2.17
CA GLY A 324 -13.38 16.26 -0.80
C GLY A 324 -12.14 16.12 0.08
N CYS A 325 -11.07 15.44 -0.40
CA CYS A 325 -9.81 15.31 0.33
C CYS A 325 -9.10 16.66 0.52
N GLY A 326 -9.13 17.55 -0.47
CA GLY A 326 -8.59 18.90 -0.33
C GLY A 326 -9.26 19.65 0.82
N ILE A 327 -10.59 19.64 0.88
CA ILE A 327 -11.37 20.24 1.97
C ILE A 327 -11.10 19.51 3.29
N ALA A 328 -11.15 18.16 3.30
CA ALA A 328 -10.95 17.39 4.52
C ALA A 328 -9.54 17.54 5.09
N THR A 329 -8.52 17.68 4.25
CA THR A 329 -7.14 17.98 4.65
C THR A 329 -7.05 19.32 5.38
N LEU A 330 -7.73 20.35 4.89
CA LEU A 330 -7.84 21.65 5.57
C LEU A 330 -8.60 21.49 6.89
N LEU A 331 -9.75 20.83 6.89
CA LEU A 331 -10.56 20.63 8.09
C LEU A 331 -9.84 19.81 9.15
N PHE A 332 -9.02 18.85 8.78
CA PHE A 332 -8.23 18.04 9.73
C PHE A 332 -7.20 18.88 10.51
N TYR A 333 -6.80 20.03 9.96
CA TYR A 333 -5.96 21.01 10.65
C TYR A 333 -6.79 22.11 11.32
N TYR A 334 -7.71 22.76 10.58
CA TYR A 334 -8.38 23.96 11.09
C TYR A 334 -9.43 23.68 12.16
N LEU A 335 -10.11 22.53 12.15
CA LEU A 335 -11.08 22.21 13.20
C LEU A 335 -10.44 22.11 14.59
N PRO A 336 -9.34 21.36 14.80
CA PRO A 336 -8.65 21.37 16.10
C PRO A 336 -7.97 22.72 16.40
N TYR A 337 -7.52 23.46 15.39
CA TYR A 337 -6.96 24.81 15.58
C TYR A 337 -8.00 25.77 16.14
N MET A 338 -9.25 25.73 15.67
CA MET A 338 -10.36 26.55 16.16
C MET A 338 -10.91 26.12 17.52
N ALA A 339 -10.73 24.87 17.89
CA ALA A 339 -11.21 24.29 19.14
C ALA A 339 -10.11 23.38 19.78
N PRO A 340 -9.02 23.98 20.30
CA PRO A 340 -7.92 23.24 20.86
C PRO A 340 -8.36 22.29 21.99
N GLY A 341 -7.85 21.04 21.96
CA GLY A 341 -8.15 20.01 22.96
C GLY A 341 -9.56 19.41 22.86
N ASN A 342 -10.42 19.88 21.95
CA ASN A 342 -11.75 19.30 21.78
C ASN A 342 -11.70 18.01 20.98
N MET A 343 -11.75 16.88 21.67
CA MET A 343 -11.62 15.54 21.10
C MET A 343 -12.70 15.23 20.05
N TRP A 344 -13.95 15.67 20.28
CA TRP A 344 -15.05 15.39 19.36
C TRP A 344 -14.90 16.11 18.01
N ILE A 345 -14.47 17.37 18.05
CA ILE A 345 -14.22 18.16 16.84
C ILE A 345 -13.04 17.57 16.06
N ALA A 346 -11.98 17.15 16.74
CA ALA A 346 -10.84 16.49 16.10
C ALA A 346 -11.23 15.14 15.47
N ILE A 347 -12.10 14.35 16.13
CA ILE A 347 -12.65 13.09 15.58
C ILE A 347 -13.48 13.38 14.33
N VAL A 348 -14.30 14.43 14.30
CA VAL A 348 -15.06 14.81 13.09
C VAL A 348 -14.10 15.09 11.93
N GLY A 349 -13.01 15.83 12.15
CA GLY A 349 -11.97 16.05 11.15
C GLY A 349 -11.34 14.74 10.65
N ALA A 350 -11.03 13.82 11.56
CA ALA A 350 -10.48 12.50 11.24
C ALA A 350 -11.45 11.64 10.41
N LEU A 351 -12.73 11.64 10.76
CA LEU A 351 -13.79 10.92 10.04
C LEU A 351 -13.99 11.48 8.61
N LEU A 352 -14.02 12.81 8.47
CA LEU A 352 -14.13 13.46 7.15
C LEU A 352 -12.91 13.13 6.27
N PHE A 353 -11.72 13.16 6.84
CA PHE A 353 -10.49 12.78 6.14
C PHE A 353 -10.51 11.29 5.74
N ALA A 354 -10.85 10.39 6.66
CA ALA A 354 -10.97 8.96 6.39
C ALA A 354 -12.01 8.66 5.29
N PHE A 355 -13.15 9.32 5.34
CA PHE A 355 -14.23 9.16 4.38
C PHE A 355 -13.81 9.58 2.97
N THR A 356 -13.10 10.70 2.85
CA THR A 356 -12.71 11.25 1.55
C THR A 356 -11.49 10.52 0.95
N ILE A 357 -10.48 10.17 1.77
CA ILE A 357 -9.28 9.47 1.28
C ILE A 357 -9.59 8.09 0.71
N THR A 358 -10.60 7.40 1.25
CA THR A 358 -11.01 6.08 0.76
C THR A 358 -11.81 6.15 -0.55
N SER A 359 -12.30 7.32 -0.95
CA SER A 359 -13.00 7.47 -2.24
C SER A 359 -12.10 7.28 -3.47
N PHE A 360 -10.78 7.15 -3.27
CA PHE A 360 -9.82 6.80 -4.31
C PHE A 360 -9.73 5.29 -4.61
N VAL A 361 -10.57 4.45 -4.02
CA VAL A 361 -10.62 2.99 -4.30
C VAL A 361 -10.62 2.67 -5.80
N PRO A 362 -11.37 3.37 -6.69
CA PRO A 362 -11.39 3.05 -8.11
C PRO A 362 -10.05 3.25 -8.83
N MET A 363 -9.09 3.96 -8.22
CA MET A 363 -7.75 4.16 -8.80
C MET A 363 -7.07 2.84 -9.17
N GLY A 364 -7.31 1.77 -8.40
CA GLY A 364 -6.80 0.43 -8.67
C GLY A 364 -7.32 -0.19 -9.98
N ALA A 365 -8.53 0.18 -10.40
CA ALA A 365 -9.16 -0.33 -11.61
C ALA A 365 -8.83 0.51 -12.86
N ILE A 366 -8.51 1.78 -12.69
CA ILE A 366 -8.30 2.72 -13.81
C ILE A 366 -7.10 2.31 -14.67
N PHE A 367 -5.95 1.97 -14.06
CA PHE A 367 -4.74 1.65 -14.81
C PHE A 367 -4.88 0.44 -15.74
N PRO A 368 -5.40 -0.72 -15.28
CA PRO A 368 -5.63 -1.86 -16.18
C PRO A 368 -6.61 -1.58 -17.31
N VAL A 369 -7.60 -0.68 -17.07
CA VAL A 369 -8.59 -0.30 -18.10
C VAL A 369 -7.99 0.67 -19.11
N LEU A 370 -7.08 1.56 -18.72
CA LEU A 370 -6.38 2.47 -19.65
C LEU A 370 -5.37 1.74 -20.54
N ALA A 371 -4.87 0.57 -20.15
CA ALA A 371 -3.95 -0.23 -20.94
C ALA A 371 -4.34 -1.72 -20.92
N PRO A 372 -5.44 -2.12 -21.56
CA PRO A 372 -5.96 -3.49 -21.53
C PRO A 372 -4.98 -4.51 -22.12
N HIS A 373 -4.18 -4.12 -23.13
CA HIS A 373 -3.16 -4.97 -23.75
C HIS A 373 -1.87 -5.12 -22.92
N ASN A 374 -1.61 -4.19 -21.96
CA ASN A 374 -0.40 -4.14 -21.15
C ASN A 374 -0.72 -4.05 -19.65
N LYS A 375 -1.62 -4.90 -19.15
CA LYS A 375 -2.14 -4.84 -17.76
C LYS A 375 -1.05 -4.93 -16.71
N GLY A 376 -0.05 -5.81 -16.89
CA GLY A 376 1.07 -5.96 -15.96
C GLY A 376 1.88 -4.67 -15.85
N ALA A 377 2.23 -4.06 -16.98
CA ALA A 377 2.92 -2.77 -17.02
C ALA A 377 2.07 -1.65 -16.40
N ALA A 378 0.76 -1.62 -16.65
CA ALA A 378 -0.15 -0.64 -16.07
C ALA A 378 -0.24 -0.74 -14.53
N VAL A 379 -0.33 -1.96 -13.99
CA VAL A 379 -0.30 -2.21 -12.54
C VAL A 379 1.05 -1.80 -11.93
N SER A 380 2.16 -2.05 -12.63
CA SER A 380 3.49 -1.60 -12.19
C SER A 380 3.57 -0.07 -12.09
N VAL A 381 3.00 0.67 -13.07
CA VAL A 381 2.90 2.14 -13.01
C VAL A 381 2.04 2.60 -11.83
N GLN A 382 0.92 1.93 -11.58
CA GLN A 382 0.07 2.22 -10.42
C GLN A 382 0.82 2.05 -9.09
N ASN A 383 1.61 0.97 -8.94
CA ASN A 383 2.41 0.70 -7.75
C ASN A 383 3.54 1.72 -7.60
N LEU A 384 4.18 2.11 -8.71
CA LEU A 384 5.15 3.21 -8.74
C LEU A 384 4.53 4.50 -8.21
N GLY A 385 3.32 4.85 -8.65
CA GLY A 385 2.59 6.03 -8.16
C GLY A 385 2.33 5.99 -6.66
N GLY A 386 1.98 4.81 -6.11
CA GLY A 386 1.82 4.60 -4.66
C GLY A 386 3.14 4.79 -3.89
N GLY A 387 4.23 4.23 -4.40
CA GLY A 387 5.57 4.39 -3.83
C GLY A 387 6.05 5.84 -3.88
N LEU A 388 5.84 6.52 -5.02
CA LEU A 388 6.18 7.95 -5.17
C LEU A 388 5.37 8.83 -4.21
N ALA A 389 4.11 8.51 -3.93
CA ALA A 389 3.32 9.25 -2.94
C ALA A 389 3.91 9.12 -1.52
N ASN A 390 4.42 7.94 -1.17
CA ASN A 390 5.09 7.69 0.12
C ASN A 390 6.42 8.47 0.27
N PHE A 391 7.05 8.81 -0.85
CA PHE A 391 8.24 9.68 -0.89
C PHE A 391 7.87 11.17 -0.95
N ILE A 392 7.03 11.56 -1.91
CA ILE A 392 6.73 12.97 -2.21
C ILE A 392 5.90 13.62 -1.09
N GLY A 393 4.99 12.87 -0.44
CA GLY A 393 4.21 13.39 0.68
C GLY A 393 5.10 13.95 1.80
N PRO A 394 5.95 13.13 2.46
CA PRO A 394 6.88 13.61 3.47
C PRO A 394 7.91 14.60 2.94
N ALA A 395 8.35 14.49 1.67
CA ALA A 395 9.30 15.44 1.07
C ALA A 395 8.72 16.86 1.03
N LEU A 396 7.46 17.00 0.61
CA LEU A 396 6.76 18.30 0.65
C LEU A 396 6.63 18.81 2.09
N ALA A 397 6.28 17.93 3.05
CA ALA A 397 6.27 18.31 4.45
C ALA A 397 7.63 18.84 4.92
N THR A 398 8.70 18.13 4.59
CA THR A 398 10.09 18.51 4.95
C THR A 398 10.49 19.89 4.40
N ILE A 399 10.13 20.16 3.15
CA ILE A 399 10.49 21.40 2.45
C ILE A 399 9.72 22.60 3.03
N PHE A 400 8.42 22.43 3.24
CA PHE A 400 7.55 23.57 3.56
C PHE A 400 7.39 23.81 5.07
N VAL A 401 7.62 22.79 5.93
CA VAL A 401 7.36 22.92 7.38
C VAL A 401 8.25 23.97 8.05
N SER A 402 9.50 24.12 7.62
CA SER A 402 10.46 25.07 8.23
C SER A 402 10.10 26.53 7.98
N GLY A 403 9.55 26.85 6.79
CA GLY A 403 9.20 28.21 6.41
C GLY A 403 7.76 28.60 6.71
N TYR A 404 6.83 27.66 6.61
CA TYR A 404 5.39 27.91 6.65
C TYR A 404 4.65 27.11 7.74
N GLY A 405 5.36 26.34 8.54
CA GLY A 405 4.78 25.49 9.57
C GLY A 405 3.86 24.39 9.03
N THR A 406 3.13 23.74 9.92
CA THR A 406 2.16 22.69 9.55
C THR A 406 1.04 23.25 8.67
N GLN A 407 0.59 24.48 8.94
CA GLN A 407 -0.46 25.15 8.17
C GLN A 407 -0.07 25.25 6.68
N GLY A 408 1.14 25.71 6.39
CA GLY A 408 1.61 25.85 5.00
C GLY A 408 1.65 24.52 4.26
N VAL A 409 2.09 23.45 4.92
CA VAL A 409 2.11 22.10 4.32
C VAL A 409 0.69 21.61 4.00
N VAL A 410 -0.25 21.82 4.92
CA VAL A 410 -1.67 21.45 4.72
C VAL A 410 -2.30 22.18 3.55
N ILE A 411 -1.99 23.47 3.38
CA ILE A 411 -2.44 24.28 2.24
C ILE A 411 -1.84 23.74 0.93
N VAL A 412 -0.55 23.41 0.92
CA VAL A 412 0.12 22.82 -0.27
C VAL A 412 -0.57 21.51 -0.67
N TYR A 413 -0.86 20.62 0.28
CA TYR A 413 -1.58 19.39 -0.02
C TYR A 413 -2.98 19.67 -0.56
N ALA A 414 -3.73 20.60 0.02
CA ALA A 414 -5.06 20.96 -0.46
C ALA A 414 -5.02 21.51 -1.91
N ILE A 415 -4.05 22.37 -2.22
CA ILE A 415 -3.84 22.88 -3.60
C ILE A 415 -3.56 21.74 -4.56
N LEU A 416 -2.68 20.79 -4.18
CA LEU A 416 -2.38 19.64 -5.02
C LEU A 416 -3.58 18.72 -5.21
N TYR A 417 -4.43 18.55 -4.20
CA TYR A 417 -5.70 17.82 -4.36
C TYR A 417 -6.63 18.54 -5.35
N PHE A 418 -6.82 19.85 -5.24
CA PHE A 418 -7.64 20.59 -6.21
C PHE A 418 -7.04 20.53 -7.62
N PHE A 419 -5.73 20.58 -7.75
CA PHE A 419 -5.05 20.35 -9.02
C PHE A 419 -5.31 18.93 -9.55
N GLY A 420 -5.26 17.90 -8.69
CA GLY A 420 -5.65 16.53 -9.03
C GLY A 420 -7.07 16.42 -9.56
N ALA A 421 -8.01 17.17 -8.98
CA ALA A 421 -9.40 17.24 -9.48
C ALA A 421 -9.45 17.76 -10.93
N VAL A 422 -8.69 18.80 -11.24
CA VAL A 422 -8.57 19.34 -12.60
C VAL A 422 -7.96 18.32 -13.54
N LEU A 423 -6.89 17.62 -13.12
CA LEU A 423 -6.24 16.57 -13.94
C LEU A 423 -7.19 15.46 -14.32
N THR A 424 -8.11 15.04 -13.43
CA THR A 424 -9.10 14.01 -13.75
C THR A 424 -10.05 14.39 -14.90
N CYS A 425 -10.17 15.67 -15.24
CA CYS A 425 -10.97 16.10 -16.38
C CYS A 425 -10.33 15.74 -17.73
N PHE A 426 -9.03 15.53 -17.73
CA PHE A 426 -8.27 15.24 -18.94
C PHE A 426 -8.07 13.73 -19.18
N ILE A 427 -8.42 12.87 -18.22
CA ILE A 427 -8.37 11.42 -18.40
C ILE A 427 -9.57 10.96 -19.22
N ARG A 428 -9.30 10.30 -20.34
CA ARG A 428 -10.31 9.75 -21.22
C ARG A 428 -10.51 8.27 -20.92
N LEU A 429 -11.41 7.97 -20.00
CA LEU A 429 -11.77 6.61 -19.65
C LEU A 429 -13.17 6.30 -20.18
N LYS A 430 -13.29 5.28 -21.02
CA LYS A 430 -14.59 4.70 -21.36
C LYS A 430 -15.01 3.79 -20.21
N GLN A 431 -15.79 4.32 -19.29
CA GLN A 431 -16.40 3.54 -18.23
C GLN A 431 -17.85 3.26 -18.65
N PRO A 432 -18.24 2.01 -18.90
CA PRO A 432 -19.64 1.64 -19.03
C PRO A 432 -20.36 1.85 -17.71
N GLN A 433 -21.47 2.54 -17.72
CA GLN A 433 -22.31 2.67 -16.53
C GLN A 433 -22.89 1.30 -16.21
N GLY A 434 -22.61 0.77 -15.02
CA GLY A 434 -23.13 -0.50 -14.52
C GLY A 434 -22.29 -1.75 -14.77
N MET A 435 -21.16 -1.66 -15.47
CA MET A 435 -20.24 -2.80 -15.66
C MET A 435 -19.13 -2.82 -14.62
N HIS A 436 -18.85 -4.02 -14.10
CA HIS A 436 -17.66 -4.26 -13.29
C HIS A 436 -16.38 -4.20 -14.13
N ALA A 437 -15.25 -3.82 -13.53
CA ALA A 437 -13.95 -3.77 -14.23
C ALA A 437 -13.58 -5.09 -14.93
N ALA A 438 -14.05 -6.23 -14.41
CA ALA A 438 -13.88 -7.56 -15.00
C ALA A 438 -14.63 -7.69 -16.34
N ASP A 439 -15.80 -7.10 -16.46
CA ASP A 439 -16.63 -7.17 -17.66
C ASP A 439 -16.03 -6.34 -18.79
N ILE A 440 -15.52 -5.13 -18.47
CA ILE A 440 -14.81 -4.27 -19.44
C ILE A 440 -13.56 -4.96 -19.99
N ILE A 441 -12.85 -5.69 -19.11
CA ILE A 441 -11.64 -6.44 -19.47
C ILE A 441 -11.98 -7.66 -20.34
N SER A 442 -13.12 -8.30 -20.08
CA SER A 442 -13.59 -9.45 -20.88
C SER A 442 -14.07 -9.02 -22.25
N GLU A 443 -14.78 -7.89 -22.37
CA GLU A 443 -15.21 -7.32 -23.65
C GLU A 443 -14.02 -6.89 -24.51
N ALA A 444 -13.04 -6.20 -23.95
CA ALA A 444 -11.83 -5.83 -24.69
C ALA A 444 -11.05 -7.05 -25.21
N LYS A 445 -11.05 -8.17 -24.47
CA LYS A 445 -10.47 -9.43 -24.94
C LYS A 445 -11.30 -10.10 -26.04
N ALA A 446 -12.63 -10.04 -25.94
CA ALA A 446 -13.53 -10.60 -26.94
C ALA A 446 -13.43 -9.82 -28.27
N GLU A 447 -13.35 -8.50 -28.24
CA GLU A 447 -13.08 -7.66 -29.43
C GLU A 447 -11.72 -7.99 -30.06
N GLU A 448 -10.68 -8.27 -29.25
CA GLU A 448 -9.34 -8.63 -29.74
C GLU A 448 -9.31 -10.02 -30.42
N MET A 449 -10.16 -10.95 -29.98
CA MET A 449 -10.28 -12.30 -30.57
C MET A 449 -11.21 -12.33 -31.79
N GLY A 450 -11.77 -11.20 -32.23
CA GLY A 450 -12.67 -11.11 -33.37
C GLY A 450 -14.04 -11.76 -33.16
N GLU A 451 -14.40 -12.06 -31.92
CA GLU A 451 -15.75 -12.53 -31.59
C GLU A 451 -16.68 -11.32 -31.52
N HIS A 452 -17.47 -11.12 -32.57
CA HIS A 452 -18.59 -10.18 -32.54
C HIS A 452 -19.59 -10.65 -31.48
N VAL A 453 -19.60 -10.00 -30.34
CA VAL A 453 -20.70 -10.12 -29.35
C VAL A 453 -21.91 -9.45 -29.98
N THR A 454 -22.79 -10.24 -30.54
CA THR A 454 -24.15 -9.81 -30.93
C THR A 454 -24.88 -9.50 -29.60
N THR A 455 -25.15 -8.25 -29.39
CA THR A 455 -26.06 -7.74 -28.33
C THR A 455 -27.48 -8.28 -28.48
#